data_16a4198054533cfcab3f337f80fb31af
#
_entry.id   16a4198054533cfcab3f337f80fb31af
#
_cell.length_a   1.000
_cell.length_b   1.000
_cell.length_c   1.000
_cell.angle_alpha   90.00
_cell.angle_beta   90.00
_cell.angle_gamma   90.00
#
_symmetry.space_group_name_H-M   'P 1'
#
loop_
_entity.id
_entity.type
_entity.pdbx_description
1 polymer ?
#
loop_
_entity_poly.entity_id
_entity_poly.type
_entity_poly.pdbx_seq_one_letter_code
_entity_poly.pdbx_strand_id
1 'polypeptide(L)'
;MDAIAKTVSGKTESYMGDRTCGELVEAFYPLIVDDILQNRQVNRDTLRPWLEDLKKIADNCGILPSRKEGRAANIWDLGSDVKLVLQETDGFNQAMTPYAVAELLNANVVSVENAFYPKMVIGINSRSEHVEIAKDFLRFALSEELQSVDTYEGFPVNAKALETQAAADRSMAEAYTTYDIDGSTAEFAIKAYSEETAKQLMDLCKTATLCLKEDTQIEISLTESLQAYLNGQASVEEAMDAVEGSLKMYLAE
;
A
#
# COMPACT_ATOMS: atom_id res chain seq x y z
N MET A 1 -11.17 -3.13 -1.62
CA MET A 1 -10.79 -4.22 -2.53
C MET A 1 -11.85 -4.51 -3.58
N ASP A 2 -13.12 -4.69 -3.21
CA ASP A 2 -14.27 -4.89 -4.13
C ASP A 2 -14.32 -3.87 -5.30
N ALA A 3 -14.05 -2.59 -5.04
CA ALA A 3 -14.01 -1.57 -6.08
C ALA A 3 -12.91 -1.83 -7.14
N ILE A 4 -11.75 -2.31 -6.72
CA ILE A 4 -10.65 -2.69 -7.63
C ILE A 4 -11.06 -3.92 -8.43
N ALA A 5 -11.57 -4.97 -7.76
CA ALA A 5 -12.02 -6.20 -8.40
C ALA A 5 -13.10 -5.92 -9.46
N LYS A 6 -14.05 -5.02 -9.19
CA LYS A 6 -15.05 -4.56 -10.16
C LYS A 6 -14.44 -3.79 -11.33
N THR A 7 -13.46 -2.93 -11.05
CA THR A 7 -12.80 -2.12 -12.07
C THR A 7 -12.02 -2.97 -13.06
N VAL A 8 -11.31 -3.99 -12.59
CA VAL A 8 -10.50 -4.88 -13.45
C VAL A 8 -11.31 -5.98 -14.12
N SER A 9 -12.51 -6.29 -13.62
CA SER A 9 -13.35 -7.36 -14.14
C SER A 9 -13.62 -7.21 -15.65
N GLY A 10 -13.29 -8.24 -16.43
CA GLY A 10 -13.45 -8.26 -17.89
C GLY A 10 -12.45 -7.38 -18.64
N LYS A 11 -11.38 -6.93 -18.00
CA LYS A 11 -10.27 -6.23 -18.66
C LYS A 11 -9.24 -7.23 -19.20
N THR A 12 -8.19 -6.71 -19.79
CA THR A 12 -7.08 -7.52 -20.32
C THR A 12 -6.13 -7.96 -19.19
N GLU A 13 -5.42 -9.05 -19.37
CA GLU A 13 -4.47 -9.58 -18.38
C GLU A 13 -3.40 -8.59 -17.95
N SER A 14 -3.00 -7.66 -18.81
CA SER A 14 -2.01 -6.63 -18.51
C SER A 14 -2.58 -5.38 -17.82
N TYR A 15 -3.87 -5.32 -17.50
CA TYR A 15 -4.51 -4.10 -16.98
C TYR A 15 -3.86 -3.56 -15.71
N MET A 16 -3.40 -4.44 -14.81
CA MET A 16 -2.63 -4.11 -13.60
C MET A 16 -1.14 -4.49 -13.71
N GLY A 17 -0.69 -4.92 -14.89
CA GLY A 17 0.63 -5.50 -15.10
C GLY A 17 0.77 -6.90 -14.50
N ASP A 18 1.90 -7.53 -14.78
CA ASP A 18 2.23 -8.86 -14.28
C ASP A 18 2.59 -8.82 -12.81
N ARG A 19 2.11 -9.81 -12.04
CA ARG A 19 2.39 -9.94 -10.61
C ARG A 19 2.57 -11.40 -10.22
N THR A 20 3.41 -11.64 -9.22
CA THR A 20 3.46 -12.95 -8.55
C THR A 20 2.29 -13.09 -7.58
N CYS A 21 1.96 -14.33 -7.19
CA CYS A 21 0.98 -14.57 -6.14
C CYS A 21 1.35 -13.84 -4.84
N GLY A 22 2.64 -13.85 -4.46
CA GLY A 22 3.13 -13.16 -3.26
C GLY A 22 2.86 -11.65 -3.32
N GLU A 23 3.16 -10.99 -4.45
CA GLU A 23 2.91 -9.55 -4.61
C GLU A 23 1.42 -9.18 -4.58
N LEU A 24 0.54 -10.07 -5.03
CA LEU A 24 -0.91 -9.86 -4.89
C LEU A 24 -1.35 -10.04 -3.45
N VAL A 25 -0.86 -11.06 -2.76
CA VAL A 25 -1.16 -11.26 -1.33
C VAL A 25 -0.61 -10.11 -0.51
N GLU A 26 0.67 -9.74 -0.67
CA GLU A 26 1.33 -8.61 0.00
C GLU A 26 0.50 -7.31 -0.12
N ALA A 27 -0.02 -7.03 -1.32
CA ALA A 27 -0.79 -5.81 -1.56
C ALA A 27 -2.16 -5.76 -0.83
N PHE A 28 -2.77 -6.91 -0.52
CA PHE A 28 -4.14 -6.95 -0.05
C PHE A 28 -4.37 -7.68 1.28
N TYR A 29 -3.40 -8.47 1.79
CA TYR A 29 -3.55 -9.18 3.04
C TYR A 29 -3.73 -8.25 4.26
N PRO A 30 -3.15 -7.04 4.28
CA PRO A 30 -3.33 -6.15 5.42
C PRO A 30 -4.79 -5.76 5.69
N LEU A 31 -5.66 -5.90 4.68
CA LEU A 31 -7.10 -5.64 4.83
C LEU A 31 -7.83 -6.67 5.69
N ILE A 32 -7.25 -7.88 5.89
CA ILE A 32 -7.87 -8.96 6.69
C ILE A 32 -7.07 -9.34 7.93
N VAL A 33 -5.82 -8.89 8.06
CA VAL A 33 -4.95 -9.24 9.19
C VAL A 33 -5.57 -8.89 10.53
N ASP A 34 -6.19 -7.70 10.64
CA ASP A 34 -6.76 -7.26 11.90
C ASP A 34 -7.92 -8.16 12.36
N ASP A 35 -8.78 -8.60 11.44
CA ASP A 35 -9.86 -9.54 11.72
C ASP A 35 -9.30 -10.89 12.22
N ILE A 36 -8.27 -11.42 11.57
CA ILE A 36 -7.62 -12.67 11.95
C ILE A 36 -6.98 -12.58 13.34
N LEU A 37 -6.23 -11.51 13.61
CA LEU A 37 -5.52 -11.33 14.88
C LEU A 37 -6.46 -11.06 16.05
N GLN A 38 -7.49 -10.24 15.86
CA GLN A 38 -8.45 -9.93 16.92
C GLN A 38 -9.31 -11.14 17.31
N ASN A 39 -9.71 -11.94 16.33
CA ASN A 39 -10.52 -13.12 16.56
C ASN A 39 -9.70 -14.35 16.92
N ARG A 40 -8.37 -14.33 16.76
CA ARG A 40 -7.45 -15.47 16.90
C ARG A 40 -7.91 -16.71 16.14
N GLN A 41 -8.58 -16.48 15.04
CA GLN A 41 -9.10 -17.51 14.13
C GLN A 41 -9.38 -16.91 12.77
N VAL A 42 -9.38 -17.75 11.75
CA VAL A 42 -9.83 -17.39 10.41
C VAL A 42 -11.36 -17.38 10.38
N ASN A 43 -11.95 -16.25 10.03
CA ASN A 43 -13.40 -16.14 9.84
C ASN A 43 -13.73 -16.36 8.35
N ARG A 44 -14.44 -17.43 8.03
CA ARG A 44 -14.81 -17.77 6.65
C ARG A 44 -15.73 -16.75 6.00
N ASP A 45 -16.58 -16.07 6.79
CA ASP A 45 -17.50 -15.07 6.24
C ASP A 45 -16.78 -13.81 5.77
N THR A 46 -15.64 -13.46 6.37
CA THR A 46 -14.77 -12.36 5.93
C THR A 46 -13.72 -12.82 4.92
N LEU A 47 -13.18 -14.02 5.07
CA LEU A 47 -12.16 -14.56 4.17
C LEU A 47 -12.71 -14.84 2.76
N ARG A 48 -13.91 -15.43 2.63
CA ARG A 48 -14.48 -15.79 1.32
C ARG A 48 -14.60 -14.61 0.37
N PRO A 49 -15.29 -13.49 0.72
CA PRO A 49 -15.41 -12.37 -0.19
C PRO A 49 -14.05 -11.75 -0.54
N TRP A 50 -13.10 -11.73 0.39
CA TRP A 50 -11.75 -11.29 0.13
C TRP A 50 -11.04 -12.18 -0.89
N LEU A 51 -11.12 -13.51 -0.76
CA LEU A 51 -10.56 -14.47 -1.72
C LEU A 51 -11.18 -14.34 -3.11
N GLU A 52 -12.50 -14.19 -3.18
CA GLU A 52 -13.22 -14.02 -4.45
C GLU A 52 -12.80 -12.73 -5.16
N ASP A 53 -12.62 -11.64 -4.43
CA ASP A 53 -12.13 -10.38 -5.00
C ASP A 53 -10.66 -10.46 -5.40
N LEU A 54 -9.81 -11.10 -4.58
CA LEU A 54 -8.41 -11.34 -4.92
C LEU A 54 -8.29 -12.19 -6.20
N LYS A 55 -9.12 -13.21 -6.34
CA LYS A 55 -9.16 -14.05 -7.56
C LYS A 55 -9.58 -13.26 -8.78
N LYS A 56 -10.61 -12.40 -8.70
CA LYS A 56 -11.01 -11.52 -9.80
C LYS A 56 -9.86 -10.60 -10.22
N ILE A 57 -9.09 -10.09 -9.24
CA ILE A 57 -7.90 -9.28 -9.53
C ILE A 57 -6.84 -10.13 -10.21
N ALA A 58 -6.54 -11.32 -9.68
CA ALA A 58 -5.55 -12.24 -10.23
C ALA A 58 -5.86 -12.67 -11.66
N ASP A 59 -7.13 -12.93 -11.99
CA ASP A 59 -7.57 -13.31 -13.35
C ASP A 59 -7.39 -12.18 -14.37
N ASN A 60 -7.15 -10.95 -13.94
CA ASN A 60 -6.90 -9.78 -14.77
C ASN A 60 -5.45 -9.28 -14.69
N CYS A 61 -4.58 -10.02 -13.99
CA CYS A 61 -3.14 -9.83 -13.96
C CYS A 61 -2.47 -11.07 -14.55
N GLY A 62 -1.39 -10.90 -15.28
CA GLY A 62 -0.50 -12.02 -15.61
C GLY A 62 0.14 -12.53 -14.32
N ILE A 63 -0.17 -13.78 -13.91
CA ILE A 63 0.45 -14.38 -12.73
C ILE A 63 1.78 -15.00 -13.12
N LEU A 64 2.86 -14.48 -12.54
CA LEU A 64 4.21 -14.98 -12.77
C LEU A 64 4.63 -15.99 -11.67
N PRO A 65 5.37 -17.06 -12.02
CA PRO A 65 5.89 -18.00 -11.04
C PRO A 65 6.89 -17.38 -10.07
N SER A 66 7.64 -16.37 -10.51
CA SER A 66 8.61 -15.67 -9.68
C SER A 66 8.97 -14.29 -10.24
N ARG A 67 9.52 -13.40 -9.39
CA ARG A 67 10.05 -12.09 -9.81
C ARG A 67 11.16 -12.14 -10.88
N LYS A 68 11.79 -13.29 -11.08
CA LYS A 68 12.86 -13.43 -12.10
C LYS A 68 12.31 -13.40 -13.52
N GLU A 69 11.03 -13.68 -13.71
CA GLU A 69 10.38 -13.76 -15.02
C GLU A 69 9.64 -12.48 -15.41
N GLY A 70 9.60 -11.50 -14.50
CA GLY A 70 9.01 -10.20 -14.73
C GLY A 70 9.14 -9.30 -13.51
N ARG A 71 8.62 -8.09 -13.59
CA ARG A 71 8.51 -7.15 -12.46
C ARG A 71 7.06 -6.69 -12.31
N ALA A 72 6.64 -6.44 -11.08
CA ALA A 72 5.36 -5.79 -10.81
C ALA A 72 5.32 -4.44 -11.56
N ALA A 73 4.16 -4.13 -12.13
CA ALA A 73 3.95 -2.83 -12.74
C ALA A 73 4.05 -1.73 -11.69
N ASN A 74 4.70 -0.66 -12.06
CA ASN A 74 4.86 0.53 -11.25
C ASN A 74 4.30 1.76 -11.99
N ILE A 75 4.41 2.93 -11.37
CA ILE A 75 3.86 4.18 -11.93
C ILE A 75 4.36 4.49 -13.34
N TRP A 76 5.55 4.05 -13.72
CA TRP A 76 6.14 4.31 -15.04
C TRP A 76 5.56 3.43 -16.15
N ASP A 77 4.91 2.33 -15.80
CA ASP A 77 4.25 1.45 -16.75
C ASP A 77 2.84 1.96 -17.11
N LEU A 78 2.33 2.93 -16.33
CA LEU A 78 1.00 3.50 -16.54
C LEU A 78 0.93 4.20 -17.91
N GLY A 79 -0.16 3.97 -18.63
CA GLY A 79 -0.41 4.58 -19.93
C GLY A 79 -0.13 3.70 -21.15
N SER A 80 0.63 2.62 -21.01
CA SER A 80 0.77 1.55 -22.01
C SER A 80 -0.45 0.60 -21.94
N ASP A 81 -0.23 -0.68 -21.78
CA ASP A 81 -1.29 -1.67 -21.52
C ASP A 81 -1.74 -1.63 -20.05
N VAL A 82 -0.86 -1.20 -19.13
CA VAL A 82 -1.15 -1.00 -17.72
C VAL A 82 -2.01 0.24 -17.51
N LYS A 83 -3.15 0.08 -16.86
CA LYS A 83 -4.12 1.16 -16.58
C LYS A 83 -4.36 1.39 -15.10
N LEU A 84 -3.93 0.48 -14.24
CA LEU A 84 -4.05 0.58 -12.79
C LEU A 84 -2.75 0.16 -12.12
N VAL A 85 -2.23 1.00 -11.25
CA VAL A 85 -1.04 0.72 -10.44
C VAL A 85 -1.39 0.94 -8.99
N LEU A 86 -0.96 0.02 -8.13
CA LEU A 86 -1.01 0.17 -6.68
C LEU A 86 0.32 0.77 -6.21
N GLN A 87 0.24 1.84 -5.45
CA GLN A 87 1.41 2.58 -4.98
C GLN A 87 1.23 2.99 -3.52
N GLU A 88 2.19 2.68 -2.70
CA GLU A 88 2.31 3.26 -1.37
C GLU A 88 2.95 4.65 -1.46
N THR A 89 2.54 5.53 -0.55
CA THR A 89 3.04 6.89 -0.49
C THR A 89 3.39 7.27 0.94
N ASP A 90 4.64 7.64 1.15
CA ASP A 90 5.26 7.87 2.45
C ASP A 90 5.57 9.36 2.71
N GLY A 91 4.62 10.23 2.50
CA GLY A 91 4.79 11.67 2.72
C GLY A 91 4.84 12.47 1.42
N PHE A 92 4.86 13.79 1.53
CA PHE A 92 4.77 14.70 0.39
C PHE A 92 5.98 14.62 -0.55
N ASN A 93 7.17 14.41 -0.02
CA ASN A 93 8.38 14.28 -0.86
C ASN A 93 8.43 12.92 -1.57
N GLN A 94 8.06 11.83 -0.90
CA GLN A 94 8.00 10.50 -1.51
C GLN A 94 6.89 10.41 -2.57
N ALA A 95 5.80 11.16 -2.37
CA ALA A 95 4.72 11.28 -3.34
C ALA A 95 5.15 12.00 -4.63
N MET A 96 6.28 12.72 -4.63
CA MET A 96 6.66 13.61 -5.72
C MET A 96 6.65 12.91 -7.07
N THR A 97 7.39 11.81 -7.21
CA THR A 97 7.47 11.09 -8.48
C THR A 97 6.13 10.45 -8.90
N PRO A 98 5.48 9.60 -8.07
CA PRO A 98 4.26 8.93 -8.51
C PRO A 98 3.13 9.91 -8.84
N TYR A 99 2.97 10.99 -8.10
CA TYR A 99 1.91 11.96 -8.36
C TYR A 99 2.22 12.90 -9.52
N ALA A 100 3.48 13.29 -9.71
CA ALA A 100 3.88 14.05 -10.90
C ALA A 100 3.67 13.24 -12.19
N VAL A 101 3.96 11.94 -12.17
CA VAL A 101 3.66 11.05 -13.30
C VAL A 101 2.15 10.89 -13.50
N ALA A 102 1.38 10.73 -12.42
CA ALA A 102 -0.07 10.66 -12.51
C ALA A 102 -0.68 11.91 -13.14
N GLU A 103 -0.23 13.11 -12.76
CA GLU A 103 -0.64 14.37 -13.40
C GLU A 103 -0.26 14.42 -14.88
N LEU A 104 0.99 14.08 -15.21
CA LEU A 104 1.48 14.05 -16.59
C LEU A 104 0.64 13.15 -17.50
N LEU A 105 0.18 12.02 -16.97
CA LEU A 105 -0.63 11.04 -17.68
C LEU A 105 -2.14 11.28 -17.53
N ASN A 106 -2.55 12.33 -16.83
CA ASN A 106 -3.95 12.63 -16.51
C ASN A 106 -4.65 11.43 -15.83
N ALA A 107 -3.95 10.75 -14.95
CA ALA A 107 -4.44 9.61 -14.20
C ALA A 107 -5.15 10.04 -12.91
N ASN A 108 -6.23 9.32 -12.55
CA ASN A 108 -6.91 9.53 -11.29
C ASN A 108 -6.20 8.80 -10.16
N VAL A 109 -6.02 9.47 -9.03
CA VAL A 109 -5.48 8.89 -7.80
C VAL A 109 -6.61 8.70 -6.80
N VAL A 110 -6.74 7.49 -6.26
CA VAL A 110 -7.77 7.13 -5.29
C VAL A 110 -7.15 6.31 -4.16
N SER A 111 -7.66 6.50 -2.94
CA SER A 111 -7.25 5.66 -1.81
C SER A 111 -7.92 4.30 -1.86
N VAL A 112 -7.20 3.25 -1.48
CA VAL A 112 -7.77 1.92 -1.25
C VAL A 112 -8.36 1.88 0.15
N GLU A 113 -9.69 1.79 0.26
CA GLU A 113 -10.45 1.67 1.52
C GLU A 113 -10.17 2.79 2.55
N ASN A 114 -9.64 3.94 2.16
CA ASN A 114 -9.14 4.99 3.06
C ASN A 114 -8.16 4.45 4.11
N ALA A 115 -7.31 3.54 3.67
CA ALA A 115 -6.38 2.83 4.52
C ALA A 115 -5.05 3.59 4.67
N PHE A 116 -4.39 3.35 5.80
CA PHE A 116 -3.04 3.86 6.08
C PHE A 116 -2.24 2.87 6.91
N TYR A 117 -0.92 2.93 6.76
CA TYR A 117 0.03 2.24 7.63
C TYR A 117 0.62 3.21 8.65
N PRO A 118 0.67 2.86 9.94
CA PRO A 118 1.42 3.64 10.92
C PRO A 118 2.92 3.38 10.71
N LYS A 119 3.66 4.38 10.22
CA LYS A 119 5.12 4.26 10.03
C LYS A 119 5.87 4.13 11.35
N MET A 120 5.36 4.75 12.40
CA MET A 120 5.96 4.68 13.74
C MET A 120 4.87 4.60 14.80
N VAL A 121 5.05 3.69 15.74
CA VAL A 121 4.21 3.58 16.93
C VAL A 121 5.10 3.84 18.17
N ILE A 122 4.74 4.83 18.96
CA ILE A 122 5.48 5.20 20.15
C ILE A 122 4.61 4.94 21.38
N GLY A 123 5.16 4.23 22.36
CA GLY A 123 4.53 3.95 23.64
C GLY A 123 5.39 4.36 24.82
N ILE A 124 4.74 4.66 25.96
CA ILE A 124 5.44 4.90 27.23
C ILE A 124 5.37 3.62 28.06
N ASN A 125 6.53 3.13 28.52
CA ASN A 125 6.56 2.01 29.44
C ASN A 125 5.94 2.46 30.79
N SER A 126 4.81 1.86 31.18
CA SER A 126 4.08 2.18 32.40
C SER A 126 4.87 1.94 33.69
N ARG A 127 5.95 1.17 33.63
CA ARG A 127 6.87 0.90 34.76
C ARG A 127 8.08 1.85 34.80
N SER A 128 8.15 2.83 33.90
CA SER A 128 9.24 3.80 33.88
C SER A 128 9.15 4.72 35.10
N GLU A 129 10.28 5.00 35.75
CA GLU A 129 10.39 6.01 36.79
C GLU A 129 10.34 7.46 36.25
N HIS A 130 10.39 7.60 34.90
CA HIS A 130 10.44 8.89 34.20
C HIS A 130 9.25 9.12 33.26
N VAL A 131 8.05 8.67 33.63
CA VAL A 131 6.84 8.76 32.81
C VAL A 131 6.55 10.20 32.35
N GLU A 132 6.74 11.21 33.23
CA GLU A 132 6.45 12.60 32.85
C GLU A 132 7.45 13.15 31.83
N ILE A 133 8.71 12.80 31.92
CA ILE A 133 9.73 13.15 30.91
C ILE A 133 9.38 12.48 29.55
N ALA A 134 8.97 11.22 29.59
CA ALA A 134 8.54 10.53 28.38
C ALA A 134 7.30 11.16 27.73
N LYS A 135 6.34 11.64 28.55
CA LYS A 135 5.19 12.41 28.04
C LYS A 135 5.60 13.73 27.41
N ASP A 136 6.55 14.45 28.01
CA ASP A 136 7.05 15.71 27.46
C ASP A 136 7.77 15.48 26.13
N PHE A 137 8.56 14.41 26.04
CA PHE A 137 9.15 13.98 24.77
C PHE A 137 8.09 13.68 23.70
N LEU A 138 7.03 12.94 24.04
CA LEU A 138 5.93 12.67 23.11
C LEU A 138 5.22 13.95 22.66
N ARG A 139 4.95 14.89 23.57
CA ARG A 139 4.36 16.19 23.21
C ARG A 139 5.24 16.95 22.23
N PHE A 140 6.55 16.92 22.43
CA PHE A 140 7.51 17.51 21.51
C PHE A 140 7.52 16.77 20.16
N ALA A 141 7.58 15.44 20.17
CA ALA A 141 7.56 14.61 18.95
C ALA A 141 6.29 14.79 18.11
N LEU A 142 5.15 15.11 18.74
CA LEU A 142 3.86 15.37 18.10
C LEU A 142 3.59 16.87 17.88
N SER A 143 4.55 17.75 18.18
CA SER A 143 4.39 19.19 18.00
C SER A 143 4.35 19.57 16.51
N GLU A 144 3.69 20.70 16.24
CA GLU A 144 3.72 21.32 14.91
C GLU A 144 5.16 21.64 14.48
N GLU A 145 5.97 22.19 15.41
CA GLU A 145 7.36 22.55 15.14
C GLU A 145 8.19 21.38 14.58
N LEU A 146 8.14 20.22 15.26
CA LEU A 146 8.92 19.06 14.81
C LEU A 146 8.31 18.42 13.56
N GLN A 147 7.00 18.24 13.54
CA GLN A 147 6.34 17.54 12.44
C GLN A 147 6.16 18.36 11.15
N SER A 148 6.38 19.67 11.21
CA SER A 148 6.43 20.51 9.99
C SER A 148 7.74 20.36 9.23
N VAL A 149 8.77 19.77 9.83
CA VAL A 149 9.99 19.41 9.12
C VAL A 149 9.67 18.27 8.16
N ASP A 150 9.83 18.52 6.87
CA ASP A 150 9.56 17.50 5.85
C ASP A 150 10.66 16.43 5.91
N THR A 151 10.31 15.31 6.50
CA THR A 151 11.13 14.11 6.52
C THR A 151 10.65 13.17 5.42
N TYR A 152 11.51 12.31 4.92
CA TYR A 152 11.13 11.32 3.90
C TYR A 152 10.31 10.15 4.47
N GLU A 153 9.89 10.21 5.73
CA GLU A 153 9.28 9.09 6.43
C GLU A 153 7.89 9.42 6.97
N GLY A 154 6.89 9.25 6.14
CA GLY A 154 5.49 9.32 6.53
C GLY A 154 4.89 10.73 6.49
N PHE A 155 3.57 10.77 6.51
CA PHE A 155 2.81 11.99 6.68
C PHE A 155 2.71 12.37 8.16
N PRO A 156 2.76 13.67 8.52
CA PRO A 156 2.62 14.10 9.90
C PRO A 156 1.23 13.78 10.44
N VAL A 157 1.16 13.34 11.71
CA VAL A 157 -0.11 13.14 12.41
C VAL A 157 -0.64 14.44 13.02
N ASN A 158 0.20 15.48 13.14
CA ASN A 158 -0.23 16.81 13.56
C ASN A 158 -0.91 17.52 12.38
N ALA A 159 -2.19 17.87 12.54
CA ALA A 159 -2.99 18.45 11.46
C ALA A 159 -2.42 19.76 10.89
N LYS A 160 -1.83 20.63 11.73
CA LYS A 160 -1.21 21.87 11.28
C LYS A 160 0.09 21.62 10.53
N ALA A 161 0.89 20.66 11.01
CA ALA A 161 2.10 20.25 10.30
C ALA A 161 1.76 19.64 8.92
N LEU A 162 0.70 18.83 8.83
CA LEU A 162 0.21 18.31 7.57
C LEU A 162 -0.18 19.43 6.59
N GLU A 163 -0.89 20.45 7.07
CA GLU A 163 -1.25 21.64 6.28
C GLU A 163 -0.01 22.44 5.86
N THR A 164 0.96 22.62 6.75
CA THR A 164 2.22 23.31 6.46
C THR A 164 3.03 22.57 5.39
N GLN A 165 3.17 21.26 5.50
CA GLN A 165 3.87 20.46 4.51
C GLN A 165 3.12 20.43 3.16
N ALA A 166 1.79 20.35 3.16
CA ALA A 166 1.00 20.39 1.93
C ALA A 166 1.16 21.73 1.19
N ALA A 167 1.26 22.84 1.93
CA ALA A 167 1.41 24.21 1.40
C ALA A 167 2.87 24.56 1.03
N ALA A 168 3.84 23.67 1.25
CA ALA A 168 5.24 23.96 0.93
C ALA A 168 5.43 24.25 -0.58
N ASP A 169 6.25 25.27 -0.89
CA ASP A 169 6.59 25.58 -2.27
C ASP A 169 7.48 24.48 -2.90
N ARG A 170 6.94 23.84 -3.93
CA ARG A 170 7.61 22.78 -4.70
C ARG A 170 7.94 23.21 -6.13
N SER A 171 7.74 24.48 -6.45
CA SER A 171 7.90 24.98 -7.83
C SER A 171 9.29 24.77 -8.43
N MET A 172 10.30 24.69 -7.57
CA MET A 172 11.69 24.43 -7.95
C MET A 172 12.13 22.95 -7.70
N ALA A 173 11.24 22.11 -7.20
CA ALA A 173 11.56 20.73 -6.97
C ALA A 173 11.40 19.93 -8.27
N GLU A 174 12.38 19.07 -8.53
CA GLU A 174 12.40 18.15 -9.66
C GLU A 174 12.65 16.73 -9.16
N ALA A 175 11.89 15.78 -9.68
CA ALA A 175 12.20 14.36 -9.54
C ALA A 175 12.98 13.90 -10.76
N TYR A 176 14.03 13.12 -10.55
CA TYR A 176 14.80 12.54 -11.63
C TYR A 176 14.52 11.04 -11.72
N THR A 177 14.34 10.56 -12.92
CA THR A 177 14.23 9.14 -13.20
C THR A 177 15.13 8.75 -14.35
N THR A 178 15.59 7.52 -14.35
CA THR A 178 16.43 6.96 -15.41
C THR A 178 15.69 5.85 -16.12
N TYR A 179 15.77 5.85 -17.45
CA TYR A 179 15.28 4.77 -18.29
C TYR A 179 16.40 4.21 -19.14
N ASP A 180 16.45 2.91 -19.27
CA ASP A 180 17.28 2.24 -20.25
C ASP A 180 16.53 2.18 -21.58
N ILE A 181 17.06 2.92 -22.56
CA ILE A 181 16.56 2.93 -23.92
C ILE A 181 17.66 2.36 -24.81
N ASP A 182 17.39 1.21 -25.44
CA ASP A 182 18.32 0.54 -26.37
C ASP A 182 19.76 0.36 -25.80
N GLY A 183 19.86 0.05 -24.49
CA GLY A 183 21.14 -0.15 -23.81
C GLY A 183 21.85 1.14 -23.39
N SER A 184 21.19 2.28 -23.52
CA SER A 184 21.68 3.58 -23.01
C SER A 184 20.76 4.08 -21.92
N THR A 185 21.33 4.53 -20.78
CA THR A 185 20.57 5.15 -19.69
C THR A 185 20.28 6.61 -20.05
N ALA A 186 19.01 6.97 -20.12
CA ALA A 186 18.55 8.34 -20.25
C ALA A 186 17.98 8.85 -18.94
N GLU A 187 18.35 10.06 -18.52
CA GLU A 187 17.82 10.72 -17.32
C GLU A 187 16.75 11.74 -17.72
N PHE A 188 15.62 11.73 -17.03
CA PHE A 188 14.53 12.64 -17.26
C PHE A 188 14.20 13.39 -15.96
N ALA A 189 14.08 14.70 -16.05
CA ALA A 189 13.57 15.54 -14.99
C ALA A 189 12.04 15.64 -15.10
N ILE A 190 11.34 15.41 -14.00
CA ILE A 190 9.91 15.58 -13.88
C ILE A 190 9.66 16.70 -12.88
N LYS A 191 8.87 17.69 -13.27
CA LYS A 191 8.44 18.75 -12.35
C LYS A 191 7.61 18.16 -11.24
N ALA A 192 7.73 18.75 -10.05
CA ALA A 192 6.87 18.40 -8.94
C ALA A 192 5.38 18.51 -9.30
N TYR A 193 4.56 17.72 -8.64
CA TYR A 193 3.10 17.81 -8.76
C TYR A 193 2.57 19.15 -8.29
N SER A 194 1.35 19.51 -8.73
CA SER A 194 0.72 20.78 -8.47
C SER A 194 0.27 20.97 -7.01
N GLU A 195 -0.04 22.23 -6.63
CA GLU A 195 -0.67 22.53 -5.32
C GLU A 195 -2.02 21.83 -5.17
N GLU A 196 -2.77 21.63 -6.25
CA GLU A 196 -4.05 20.90 -6.23
C GLU A 196 -3.82 19.44 -5.84
N THR A 197 -2.80 18.80 -6.38
CA THR A 197 -2.43 17.42 -6.01
C THR A 197 -1.94 17.35 -4.57
N ALA A 198 -1.16 18.33 -4.09
CA ALA A 198 -0.78 18.40 -2.68
C ALA A 198 -2.00 18.46 -1.75
N LYS A 199 -3.01 19.24 -2.14
CA LYS A 199 -4.27 19.34 -1.41
C LYS A 199 -5.05 18.03 -1.44
N GLN A 200 -5.13 17.34 -2.58
CA GLN A 200 -5.75 16.01 -2.69
C GLN A 200 -5.07 15.00 -1.78
N LEU A 201 -3.74 14.97 -1.73
CA LEU A 201 -2.97 14.13 -0.80
C LEU A 201 -3.30 14.44 0.66
N MET A 202 -3.33 15.71 1.03
CA MET A 202 -3.72 16.13 2.37
C MET A 202 -5.14 15.66 2.71
N ASP A 203 -6.08 15.76 1.79
CA ASP A 203 -7.46 15.33 1.98
C ASP A 203 -7.56 13.81 2.12
N LEU A 204 -6.77 13.04 1.35
CA LEU A 204 -6.64 11.58 1.54
C LEU A 204 -6.12 11.24 2.94
N CYS A 205 -5.09 11.94 3.43
CA CYS A 205 -4.59 11.74 4.80
C CYS A 205 -5.66 12.05 5.85
N LYS A 206 -6.43 13.14 5.68
CA LYS A 206 -7.50 13.53 6.62
C LYS A 206 -8.68 12.57 6.63
N THR A 207 -8.92 11.85 5.54
CA THR A 207 -10.01 10.87 5.40
C THR A 207 -9.59 9.44 5.71
N ALA A 208 -8.30 9.19 5.90
CA ALA A 208 -7.77 7.88 6.24
C ALA A 208 -8.29 7.42 7.62
N THR A 209 -8.97 6.28 7.66
CA THR A 209 -9.62 5.77 8.87
C THR A 209 -9.29 4.31 9.16
N LEU A 210 -8.90 3.53 8.16
CA LEU A 210 -8.54 2.14 8.33
C LEU A 210 -7.03 2.01 8.57
N CYS A 211 -6.65 1.74 9.83
CA CYS A 211 -5.27 1.44 10.19
C CYS A 211 -4.93 0.01 9.78
N LEU A 212 -4.06 -0.14 8.80
CA LEU A 212 -3.57 -1.44 8.36
C LEU A 212 -2.52 -1.99 9.34
N LYS A 213 -2.49 -3.29 9.46
CA LYS A 213 -1.48 -4.03 10.22
C LYS A 213 -0.76 -4.99 9.29
N GLU A 214 0.46 -5.27 9.64
CA GLU A 214 1.28 -6.28 8.99
C GLU A 214 1.61 -7.39 9.98
N ASP A 215 1.64 -8.59 9.49
CA ASP A 215 2.05 -9.79 10.22
C ASP A 215 2.70 -10.77 9.25
N THR A 216 4.02 -10.87 9.34
CA THR A 216 4.83 -11.67 8.41
C THR A 216 4.43 -13.15 8.40
N GLN A 217 3.99 -13.71 9.54
CA GLN A 217 3.59 -15.12 9.58
C GLN A 217 2.25 -15.33 8.86
N ILE A 218 1.32 -14.40 9.00
CA ILE A 218 0.05 -14.44 8.26
C ILE A 218 0.32 -14.26 6.77
N GLU A 219 1.15 -13.30 6.38
CA GLU A 219 1.52 -13.05 4.97
C GLU A 219 2.11 -14.30 4.30
N ILE A 220 3.12 -14.91 4.92
CA ILE A 220 3.75 -16.13 4.41
C ILE A 220 2.71 -17.25 4.28
N SER A 221 1.92 -17.48 5.33
CA SER A 221 0.91 -18.53 5.35
C SER A 221 -0.15 -18.35 4.25
N LEU A 222 -0.60 -17.10 4.03
CA LEU A 222 -1.52 -16.79 2.95
C LEU A 222 -0.89 -16.99 1.58
N THR A 223 0.33 -16.50 1.38
CA THR A 223 1.04 -16.64 0.09
C THR A 223 1.19 -18.10 -0.31
N GLU A 224 1.61 -18.96 0.63
CA GLU A 224 1.79 -20.39 0.36
C GLU A 224 0.45 -21.11 0.12
N SER A 225 -0.59 -20.78 0.92
CA SER A 225 -1.89 -21.43 0.86
C SER A 225 -2.70 -21.06 -0.38
N LEU A 226 -2.51 -19.84 -0.92
CA LEU A 226 -3.34 -19.30 -1.98
C LEU A 226 -2.78 -19.50 -3.40
N GLN A 227 -1.55 -20.00 -3.54
CA GLN A 227 -0.90 -20.13 -4.84
C GLN A 227 -1.72 -20.99 -5.82
N ALA A 228 -2.23 -22.15 -5.39
CA ALA A 228 -3.03 -23.02 -6.24
C ALA A 228 -4.38 -22.37 -6.63
N TYR A 229 -5.02 -21.67 -5.69
CA TYR A 229 -6.29 -20.98 -5.93
C TYR A 229 -6.13 -19.83 -6.93
N LEU A 230 -5.14 -18.95 -6.74
CA LEU A 230 -4.91 -17.83 -7.63
C LEU A 230 -4.54 -18.26 -9.05
N ASN A 231 -3.85 -19.40 -9.19
CA ASN A 231 -3.56 -20.04 -10.48
C ASN A 231 -4.74 -20.87 -11.08
N GLY A 232 -5.91 -20.86 -10.44
CA GLY A 232 -7.09 -21.59 -10.94
C GLY A 232 -7.01 -23.12 -10.79
N GLN A 233 -6.13 -23.62 -9.92
CA GLN A 233 -5.91 -25.05 -9.68
C GLN A 233 -6.64 -25.60 -8.45
N ALA A 234 -7.23 -24.71 -7.64
CA ALA A 234 -8.02 -25.06 -6.47
C ALA A 234 -9.30 -24.22 -6.39
N SER A 235 -10.29 -24.75 -5.71
CA SER A 235 -11.54 -24.04 -5.39
C SER A 235 -11.36 -23.06 -4.22
N VAL A 236 -12.32 -22.16 -4.03
CA VAL A 236 -12.33 -21.25 -2.89
C VAL A 236 -12.43 -21.99 -1.55
N GLU A 237 -13.15 -23.13 -1.50
CA GLU A 237 -13.26 -23.97 -0.29
C GLU A 237 -11.90 -24.58 0.07
N GLU A 238 -11.20 -25.16 -0.90
CA GLU A 238 -9.86 -25.72 -0.69
C GLU A 238 -8.85 -24.64 -0.26
N ALA A 239 -8.96 -23.42 -0.79
CA ALA A 239 -8.15 -22.29 -0.38
C ALA A 239 -8.43 -21.89 1.08
N MET A 240 -9.70 -21.81 1.48
CA MET A 240 -10.08 -21.51 2.86
C MET A 240 -9.59 -22.59 3.82
N ASP A 241 -9.73 -23.87 3.48
CA ASP A 241 -9.23 -24.98 4.29
C ASP A 241 -7.71 -24.94 4.45
N ALA A 242 -6.99 -24.59 3.39
CA ALA A 242 -5.53 -24.43 3.40
C ALA A 242 -5.10 -23.27 4.32
N VAL A 243 -5.76 -22.11 4.22
CA VAL A 243 -5.47 -20.95 5.08
C VAL A 243 -5.75 -21.26 6.56
N GLU A 244 -6.90 -21.86 6.87
CA GLU A 244 -7.24 -22.27 8.25
C GLU A 244 -6.20 -23.26 8.80
N GLY A 245 -5.81 -24.26 7.99
CA GLY A 245 -4.81 -25.25 8.37
C GLY A 245 -3.45 -24.65 8.65
N SER A 246 -2.97 -23.75 7.82
CA SER A 246 -1.65 -23.11 7.94
C SER A 246 -1.55 -22.17 9.15
N LEU A 247 -2.61 -21.45 9.46
CA LEU A 247 -2.64 -20.46 10.56
C LEU A 247 -3.03 -21.07 11.92
N LYS A 248 -3.55 -22.30 11.95
CA LYS A 248 -4.11 -22.92 13.16
C LYS A 248 -3.16 -22.93 14.36
N MET A 249 -1.91 -23.28 14.14
CA MET A 249 -0.90 -23.34 15.24
C MET A 249 -0.50 -21.95 15.69
N TYR A 250 -0.26 -21.05 14.75
CA TYR A 250 0.13 -19.67 15.02
C TYR A 250 -0.91 -18.92 15.85
N LEU A 251 -2.19 -19.06 15.50
CA LEU A 251 -3.29 -18.38 16.18
C LEU A 251 -3.64 -19.00 17.56
N ALA A 252 -3.14 -20.22 17.86
CA ALA A 252 -3.32 -20.88 19.15
C ALA A 252 -2.33 -20.41 20.24
N GLU A 253 -1.22 -19.77 19.85
CA GLU A 253 -0.21 -19.19 20.77
C GLU A 253 -0.68 -17.83 21.32
#